data_1827592f84127d4788477c0e890258fd
#
_entry.id   1827592f84127d4788477c0e890258fd
#
_cell.length_a   1.000
_cell.length_b   1.000
_cell.length_c   1.000
_cell.angle_alpha   90.00
_cell.angle_beta   90.00
_cell.angle_gamma   90.00
#
_symmetry.space_group_name_H-M   'P 1'
#
loop_
_entity.id
_entity.type
_entity.pdbx_description
1 polymer ?
#
loop_
_entity_poly.entity_id
_entity_poly.type
_entity_poly.pdbx_seq_one_letter_code
_entity_poly.pdbx_strand_id
1 'polypeptide(L)'
;MPKYDLSKRIVNGELTRRQMLKGLGAAGVLSTTVPLLPKTAFAKQQAQLFTWGGYDDEGLYASYIEKHGGDPEYSIFGDAEEGLQKLRSGYVVDLAHPCHSDPPRWNKAGVIQPLDTSRLSNWNDLFPELINMSTINFDGNYWMAPVDWGDTSIIYNPEKVDWIDPNNASWELLWDERMKGKFAILDSAADSWYCYAIALGYDVKKME
;
A
#
# COMPACT_ATOMS: atom_id res chain seq x y z
N MET A 1 -29.35 32.02 -12.92
CA MET A 1 -28.29 31.22 -12.33
C MET A 1 -28.83 30.59 -11.08
N PRO A 2 -28.86 29.25 -10.92
CA PRO A 2 -29.38 28.62 -9.73
C PRO A 2 -28.46 28.95 -8.54
N LYS A 3 -29.01 29.50 -7.48
CA LYS A 3 -28.31 29.71 -6.21
C LYS A 3 -27.93 28.34 -5.65
N TYR A 4 -26.65 28.00 -5.69
CA TYR A 4 -26.13 26.79 -5.04
C TYR A 4 -26.32 26.95 -3.53
N ASP A 5 -27.20 26.13 -2.96
CA ASP A 5 -27.48 26.12 -1.53
C ASP A 5 -26.33 25.39 -0.80
N LEU A 6 -25.34 26.17 -0.39
CA LEU A 6 -24.14 25.70 0.30
C LEU A 6 -24.50 25.01 1.63
N SER A 7 -25.59 25.40 2.25
CA SER A 7 -26.02 24.86 3.55
C SER A 7 -26.42 23.38 3.47
N LYS A 8 -27.09 22.98 2.39
CA LYS A 8 -27.48 21.57 2.18
C LYS A 8 -26.26 20.65 1.96
N ARG A 9 -25.23 21.14 1.27
CA ARG A 9 -24.01 20.37 1.02
C ARG A 9 -23.15 20.19 2.28
N ILE A 10 -23.20 21.15 3.20
CA ILE A 10 -22.53 21.04 4.51
C ILE A 10 -23.22 19.96 5.37
N VAL A 11 -24.56 19.98 5.41
CA VAL A 11 -25.34 19.03 6.21
C VAL A 11 -25.22 17.60 5.69
N ASN A 12 -25.08 17.42 4.36
CA ASN A 12 -24.97 16.11 3.73
C ASN A 12 -23.54 15.56 3.66
N GLY A 13 -22.55 16.23 4.25
CA GLY A 13 -21.15 15.77 4.25
C GLY A 13 -20.45 15.82 2.88
N GLU A 14 -21.02 16.54 1.90
CA GLU A 14 -20.52 16.60 0.51
C GLU A 14 -19.32 17.53 0.28
N LEU A 15 -18.80 18.18 1.35
CA LEU A 15 -17.68 19.11 1.26
C LEU A 15 -16.44 18.57 1.97
N THR A 16 -15.32 18.54 1.26
CA THR A 16 -14.02 18.23 1.85
C THR A 16 -13.54 19.37 2.76
N ARG A 17 -12.69 19.05 3.76
CA ARG A 17 -12.06 20.05 4.67
C ARG A 17 -11.42 21.21 3.91
N ARG A 18 -10.77 20.93 2.77
CA ARG A 18 -10.13 21.94 1.92
C ARG A 18 -11.14 22.89 1.26
N GLN A 19 -12.31 22.39 0.88
CA GLN A 19 -13.40 23.19 0.32
C GLN A 19 -14.06 24.05 1.39
N MET A 20 -14.22 23.54 2.63
CA MET A 20 -14.69 24.32 3.77
C MET A 20 -13.73 25.47 4.13
N LEU A 21 -12.43 25.20 4.22
CA LEU A 21 -11.43 26.22 4.54
C LEU A 21 -11.32 27.30 3.45
N LYS A 22 -11.45 26.93 2.17
CA LYS A 22 -11.49 27.90 1.06
C LYS A 22 -12.74 28.76 1.08
N GLY A 23 -13.89 28.18 1.47
CA GLY A 23 -15.15 28.91 1.62
C GLY A 23 -15.13 29.93 2.77
N LEU A 24 -14.51 29.58 3.89
CA LEU A 24 -14.37 30.46 5.06
C LEU A 24 -13.37 31.61 4.81
N GLY A 25 -12.31 31.36 4.04
CA GLY A 25 -11.32 32.39 3.66
C GLY A 25 -11.87 33.43 2.68
N ALA A 26 -12.85 33.08 1.85
CA ALA A 26 -13.45 33.98 0.86
C ALA A 26 -14.59 34.84 1.43
N ALA A 27 -15.16 34.50 2.59
CA ALA A 27 -16.35 35.15 3.11
C ALA A 27 -16.07 36.31 4.07
N GLY A 28 -14.83 36.59 4.48
CA GLY A 28 -14.47 37.81 5.26
C GLY A 28 -15.30 38.11 6.50
N VAL A 29 -15.94 37.12 7.12
CA VAL A 29 -16.89 37.34 8.20
C VAL A 29 -16.38 36.77 9.51
N LEU A 30 -15.84 37.64 10.33
CA LEU A 30 -15.79 37.45 11.77
C LEU A 30 -17.22 37.63 12.33
N SER A 31 -17.97 36.55 12.49
CA SER A 31 -19.13 36.57 13.36
C SER A 31 -19.05 35.42 14.36
N THR A 32 -19.07 35.80 15.63
CA THR A 32 -18.83 35.04 16.83
C THR A 32 -19.99 34.13 17.27
N THR A 33 -20.78 33.63 16.34
CA THR A 33 -21.80 32.62 16.62
C THR A 33 -21.64 31.41 15.68
N VAL A 34 -20.59 30.62 15.92
CA VAL A 34 -20.59 29.26 15.41
C VAL A 34 -21.58 28.48 16.28
N PRO A 35 -22.70 27.98 15.74
CA PRO A 35 -23.53 27.07 16.51
C PRO A 35 -22.64 25.90 16.89
N LEU A 36 -22.59 25.57 18.19
CA LEU A 36 -21.96 24.35 18.70
C LEU A 36 -22.65 23.17 18.01
N LEU A 37 -22.11 22.73 16.89
CA LEU A 37 -22.49 21.46 16.29
C LEU A 37 -22.25 20.39 17.34
N PRO A 38 -23.25 19.54 17.65
CA PRO A 38 -23.08 18.49 18.64
C PRO A 38 -21.86 17.66 18.27
N LYS A 39 -21.01 17.32 19.26
CA LYS A 39 -19.79 16.53 19.09
C LYS A 39 -20.03 15.16 18.42
N THR A 40 -21.28 14.76 18.26
CA THR A 40 -21.71 13.53 17.59
C THR A 40 -21.77 13.61 16.06
N ALA A 41 -21.56 14.79 15.46
CA ALA A 41 -21.64 14.97 14.00
C ALA A 41 -20.31 14.72 13.25
N PHE A 42 -19.21 14.46 13.95
CA PHE A 42 -18.02 13.90 13.31
C PHE A 42 -18.20 12.39 13.33
N ALA A 43 -18.74 11.83 12.24
CA ALA A 43 -18.58 10.40 11.98
C ALA A 43 -17.10 10.06 12.26
N LYS A 44 -16.85 9.04 13.09
CA LYS A 44 -15.49 8.55 13.32
C LYS A 44 -14.91 8.26 11.94
N GLN A 45 -14.03 9.13 11.46
CA GLN A 45 -13.40 8.92 10.17
C GLN A 45 -12.54 7.69 10.33
N GLN A 46 -12.88 6.63 9.62
CA GLN A 46 -12.07 5.41 9.57
C GLN A 46 -10.73 5.71 8.89
N ALA A 47 -9.71 4.96 9.24
CA ALA A 47 -8.42 5.09 8.58
C ALA A 47 -8.54 4.63 7.13
N GLN A 48 -7.94 5.40 6.21
CA GLN A 48 -7.86 5.03 4.80
C GLN A 48 -6.61 4.19 4.55
N LEU A 49 -6.83 2.95 4.15
CA LEU A 49 -5.78 1.99 3.81
C LEU A 49 -5.71 1.82 2.29
N PHE A 50 -4.53 2.08 1.72
CA PHE A 50 -4.23 1.88 0.32
C PHE A 50 -3.38 0.63 0.16
N THR A 51 -3.95 -0.45 -0.38
CA THR A 51 -3.41 -1.80 -0.28
C THR A 51 -3.66 -2.63 -1.54
N TRP A 52 -3.12 -3.84 -1.56
CA TRP A 52 -3.34 -4.86 -2.59
C TRP A 52 -4.71 -5.53 -2.44
N GLY A 53 -5.24 -6.08 -3.52
CA GLY A 53 -6.41 -6.94 -3.45
C GLY A 53 -6.17 -8.17 -2.57
N GLY A 54 -7.17 -8.52 -1.75
CA GLY A 54 -7.06 -9.60 -0.77
C GLY A 54 -6.62 -9.16 0.63
N TYR A 55 -6.14 -7.93 0.79
CA TYR A 55 -5.85 -7.32 2.10
C TYR A 55 -7.00 -6.44 2.61
N ASP A 56 -8.15 -6.52 1.98
CA ASP A 56 -9.42 -5.91 2.38
C ASP A 56 -10.34 -6.89 3.13
N ASP A 57 -9.77 -7.96 3.70
CA ASP A 57 -10.48 -8.96 4.50
C ASP A 57 -10.62 -8.49 5.95
N GLU A 58 -11.85 -8.45 6.47
CA GLU A 58 -12.18 -8.03 7.84
C GLU A 58 -11.40 -8.84 8.91
N GLY A 59 -11.07 -10.10 8.63
CA GLY A 59 -10.30 -10.96 9.53
C GLY A 59 -8.91 -10.41 9.86
N LEU A 60 -8.31 -9.64 8.95
CA LEU A 60 -7.00 -8.99 9.17
C LEU A 60 -7.08 -7.80 10.12
N TYR A 61 -8.26 -7.21 10.31
CA TYR A 61 -8.46 -5.95 11.02
C TYR A 61 -9.35 -6.07 12.26
N ALA A 62 -9.57 -7.29 12.78
CA ALA A 62 -10.49 -7.54 13.88
C ALA A 62 -10.24 -6.63 15.11
N SER A 63 -8.97 -6.45 15.52
CA SER A 63 -8.61 -5.58 16.63
C SER A 63 -8.82 -4.09 16.35
N TYR A 64 -8.66 -3.67 15.08
CA TYR A 64 -8.98 -2.31 14.64
C TYR A 64 -10.50 -2.08 14.70
N ILE A 65 -11.29 -3.02 14.19
CA ILE A 65 -12.76 -2.96 14.16
C ILE A 65 -13.31 -2.89 15.58
N GLU A 66 -12.81 -3.74 16.48
CA GLU A 66 -13.19 -3.72 17.90
C GLU A 66 -12.92 -2.36 18.55
N LYS A 67 -11.74 -1.79 18.30
CA LYS A 67 -11.31 -0.51 18.87
C LYS A 67 -12.03 0.70 18.27
N HIS A 68 -12.30 0.67 16.97
CA HIS A 68 -12.78 1.84 16.21
C HIS A 68 -14.26 1.76 15.82
N GLY A 69 -14.87 0.57 15.91
CA GLY A 69 -16.30 0.35 15.67
C GLY A 69 -16.70 0.31 14.19
N GLY A 70 -15.76 -0.03 13.31
CA GLY A 70 -15.96 -0.21 11.87
C GLY A 70 -14.65 -0.49 11.16
N ASP A 71 -14.74 -1.01 9.94
CA ASP A 71 -13.61 -1.32 9.09
C ASP A 71 -12.80 -0.10 8.68
N PRO A 72 -11.50 -0.23 8.35
CA PRO A 72 -10.79 0.76 7.57
C PRO A 72 -11.49 1.01 6.23
N GLU A 73 -11.31 2.20 5.67
CA GLU A 73 -11.70 2.47 4.28
C GLU A 73 -10.59 1.96 3.36
N TYR A 74 -10.92 1.03 2.46
CA TYR A 74 -9.95 0.43 1.56
C TYR A 74 -9.92 1.13 0.21
N SER A 75 -8.72 1.27 -0.34
CA SER A 75 -8.49 1.61 -1.72
C SER A 75 -7.45 0.64 -2.28
N ILE A 76 -7.80 -0.03 -3.37
CA ILE A 76 -6.99 -1.10 -3.94
C ILE A 76 -6.16 -0.57 -5.10
N PHE A 77 -4.94 -1.07 -5.26
CA PHE A 77 -4.10 -0.92 -6.44
C PHE A 77 -3.68 -2.29 -6.98
N GLY A 78 -3.52 -2.38 -8.29
CA GLY A 78 -3.20 -3.62 -8.99
C GLY A 78 -1.71 -3.88 -9.09
N ASP A 79 -0.89 -2.81 -9.09
CA ASP A 79 0.57 -2.90 -9.10
C ASP A 79 1.20 -1.69 -8.37
N ALA A 80 2.48 -1.82 -8.01
CA ALA A 80 3.20 -0.81 -7.24
C ALA A 80 3.38 0.51 -8.01
N GLU A 81 3.46 0.47 -9.34
CA GLU A 81 3.59 1.67 -10.17
C GLU A 81 2.28 2.46 -10.20
N GLU A 82 1.14 1.78 -10.36
CA GLU A 82 -0.19 2.40 -10.22
C GLU A 82 -0.31 3.08 -8.85
N GLY A 83 0.07 2.35 -7.78
CA GLY A 83 0.04 2.88 -6.42
C GLY A 83 0.86 4.16 -6.28
N LEU A 84 2.11 4.15 -6.76
CA LEU A 84 2.99 5.31 -6.73
C LEU A 84 2.43 6.49 -7.53
N GLN A 85 1.95 6.26 -8.75
CA GLN A 85 1.40 7.32 -9.59
C GLN A 85 0.15 7.95 -8.98
N LYS A 86 -0.70 7.15 -8.35
CA LYS A 86 -1.91 7.64 -7.66
C LYS A 86 -1.54 8.55 -6.49
N LEU A 87 -0.58 8.16 -5.64
CA LEU A 87 -0.08 9.00 -4.56
C LEU A 87 0.58 10.29 -5.09
N ARG A 88 1.42 10.20 -6.13
CA ARG A 88 2.04 11.38 -6.77
C ARG A 88 1.03 12.34 -7.37
N SER A 89 -0.12 11.86 -7.81
CA SER A 89 -1.21 12.72 -8.31
C SER A 89 -1.94 13.50 -7.21
N GLY A 90 -1.55 13.31 -5.93
CA GLY A 90 -2.13 13.99 -4.78
C GLY A 90 -3.24 13.20 -4.10
N TYR A 91 -3.38 11.90 -4.38
CA TYR A 91 -4.23 11.03 -3.58
C TYR A 91 -3.61 10.89 -2.18
N VAL A 92 -4.40 11.12 -1.14
CA VAL A 92 -3.94 11.10 0.25
C VAL A 92 -4.62 9.95 0.98
N VAL A 93 -3.82 9.17 1.69
CA VAL A 93 -4.26 8.05 2.53
C VAL A 93 -3.58 8.13 3.90
N ASP A 94 -4.10 7.42 4.89
CA ASP A 94 -3.48 7.36 6.20
C ASP A 94 -2.36 6.31 6.23
N LEU A 95 -2.56 5.18 5.55
CA LEU A 95 -1.60 4.09 5.42
C LEU A 95 -1.55 3.60 3.97
N ALA A 96 -0.35 3.28 3.51
CA ALA A 96 -0.13 2.58 2.25
C ALA A 96 0.64 1.29 2.49
N HIS A 97 0.33 0.25 1.71
CA HIS A 97 0.92 -1.09 1.83
C HIS A 97 1.71 -1.44 0.56
N PRO A 98 2.93 -0.87 0.34
CA PRO A 98 3.80 -1.23 -0.76
C PRO A 98 4.51 -2.56 -0.51
N CYS A 99 5.14 -3.14 -1.53
CA CYS A 99 6.14 -4.19 -1.35
C CYS A 99 7.42 -3.64 -0.71
N HIS A 100 8.22 -4.51 -0.09
CA HIS A 100 9.45 -4.12 0.61
C HIS A 100 10.49 -3.42 -0.29
N SER A 101 10.43 -3.61 -1.59
CA SER A 101 11.33 -2.98 -2.57
C SER A 101 10.95 -1.54 -2.93
N ASP A 102 9.74 -1.09 -2.58
CA ASP A 102 9.21 0.21 -2.99
C ASP A 102 9.59 1.40 -2.11
N PRO A 103 9.79 1.27 -0.77
CA PRO A 103 10.00 2.41 0.10
C PRO A 103 11.10 3.37 -0.35
N PRO A 104 12.27 2.95 -0.86
CA PRO A 104 13.30 3.89 -1.34
C PRO A 104 12.78 4.78 -2.48
N ARG A 105 12.05 4.22 -3.41
CA ARG A 105 11.47 4.93 -4.55
C ARG A 105 10.32 5.85 -4.12
N TRP A 106 9.48 5.39 -3.22
CA TRP A 106 8.35 6.16 -2.71
C TRP A 106 8.80 7.32 -1.82
N ASN A 107 9.86 7.11 -1.02
CA ASN A 107 10.52 8.18 -0.26
C ASN A 107 11.11 9.25 -1.20
N LYS A 108 11.85 8.83 -2.22
CA LYS A 108 12.40 9.75 -3.23
C LYS A 108 11.31 10.56 -3.95
N ALA A 109 10.14 9.99 -4.11
CA ALA A 109 8.96 10.67 -4.66
C ALA A 109 8.25 11.58 -3.64
N GLY A 110 8.62 11.54 -2.36
CA GLY A 110 8.03 12.35 -1.29
C GLY A 110 6.59 11.97 -0.93
N VAL A 111 6.20 10.72 -1.15
CA VAL A 111 4.81 10.25 -0.94
C VAL A 111 4.63 9.46 0.35
N ILE A 112 5.72 9.08 1.03
CA ILE A 112 5.72 8.43 2.34
C ILE A 112 6.53 9.24 3.35
N GLN A 113 6.33 8.94 4.61
CA GLN A 113 7.07 9.51 5.73
C GLN A 113 7.61 8.38 6.63
N PRO A 114 8.67 8.62 7.41
CA PRO A 114 9.21 7.62 8.31
C PRO A 114 8.19 7.25 9.40
N LEU A 115 8.28 6.01 9.86
CA LEU A 115 7.47 5.51 10.96
C LEU A 115 8.03 5.95 12.31
N ASP A 116 7.17 6.42 13.19
CA ASP A 116 7.47 6.54 14.62
C ASP A 116 7.25 5.18 15.29
N THR A 117 8.29 4.35 15.33
CA THR A 117 8.23 3.00 15.86
C THR A 117 7.96 2.95 17.37
N SER A 118 8.19 4.06 18.08
CA SER A 118 7.87 4.17 19.52
C SER A 118 6.38 4.09 19.81
N ARG A 119 5.55 4.35 18.81
CA ARG A 119 4.08 4.24 18.88
C ARG A 119 3.54 2.85 18.57
N LEU A 120 4.40 1.93 18.15
CA LEU A 120 4.04 0.56 17.79
C LEU A 120 4.42 -0.37 18.94
N SER A 121 3.45 -0.74 19.77
CA SER A 121 3.68 -1.49 21.01
C SER A 121 4.33 -2.87 20.80
N ASN A 122 4.09 -3.47 19.64
CA ASN A 122 4.60 -4.78 19.25
C ASN A 122 5.74 -4.71 18.21
N TRP A 123 6.39 -3.54 18.06
CA TRP A 123 7.51 -3.38 17.13
C TRP A 123 8.65 -4.38 17.42
N ASN A 124 8.94 -4.63 18.68
CA ASN A 124 10.01 -5.54 19.09
C ASN A 124 9.66 -7.03 18.93
N ASP A 125 8.42 -7.35 18.59
CA ASP A 125 7.98 -8.71 18.31
C ASP A 125 8.15 -9.09 16.84
N LEU A 126 8.51 -8.11 15.98
CA LEU A 126 8.76 -8.33 14.57
C LEU A 126 10.11 -9.02 14.35
N PHE A 127 10.21 -9.82 13.28
CA PHE A 127 11.45 -10.50 12.91
C PHE A 127 12.55 -9.48 12.58
N PRO A 128 13.71 -9.53 13.30
CA PRO A 128 14.80 -8.58 13.07
C PRO A 128 15.31 -8.58 11.61
N GLU A 129 15.28 -9.72 10.95
CA GLU A 129 15.72 -9.87 9.55
C GLU A 129 14.85 -9.05 8.60
N LEU A 130 13.54 -8.95 8.88
CA LEU A 130 12.61 -8.19 8.04
C LEU A 130 12.74 -6.69 8.30
N ILE A 131 12.75 -6.25 9.57
CA ILE A 131 12.82 -4.82 9.88
C ILE A 131 14.18 -4.20 9.54
N ASN A 132 15.25 -5.00 9.45
CA ASN A 132 16.59 -4.52 9.11
C ASN A 132 16.95 -4.65 7.63
N MET A 133 15.99 -4.96 6.77
CA MET A 133 16.22 -4.90 5.32
C MET A 133 16.59 -3.48 4.89
N SER A 134 17.61 -3.34 4.04
CA SER A 134 18.11 -2.04 3.56
C SER A 134 17.06 -1.20 2.81
N THR A 135 16.01 -1.83 2.31
CA THR A 135 14.87 -1.18 1.66
C THR A 135 13.80 -0.69 2.62
N ILE A 136 13.84 -1.13 3.87
CA ILE A 136 12.89 -0.75 4.93
C ILE A 136 13.54 0.20 5.94
N ASN A 137 14.81 -0.09 6.29
CA ASN A 137 15.60 0.67 7.24
C ASN A 137 16.77 1.35 6.52
N PHE A 138 16.61 2.62 6.19
CA PHE A 138 17.64 3.42 5.52
C PHE A 138 17.57 4.89 5.95
N ASP A 139 18.65 5.64 5.74
CA ASP A 139 18.78 7.05 6.16
C ASP A 139 18.44 7.30 7.64
N GLY A 140 18.74 6.29 8.49
CA GLY A 140 18.49 6.37 9.94
C GLY A 140 17.02 6.29 10.34
N ASN A 141 16.14 5.86 9.44
CA ASN A 141 14.70 5.76 9.67
C ASN A 141 14.13 4.43 9.22
N TYR A 142 13.03 4.02 9.87
CA TYR A 142 12.17 2.95 9.39
C TYR A 142 11.05 3.54 8.54
N TRP A 143 10.91 3.05 7.32
CA TRP A 143 9.95 3.57 6.35
C TRP A 143 8.72 2.68 6.17
N MET A 144 8.80 1.45 6.68
CA MET A 144 7.75 0.45 6.55
C MET A 144 7.77 -0.48 7.77
N ALA A 145 6.60 -0.98 8.16
CA ALA A 145 6.47 -2.12 9.08
C ALA A 145 6.09 -3.35 8.24
N PRO A 146 6.84 -4.46 8.32
CA PRO A 146 6.47 -5.69 7.64
C PRO A 146 5.18 -6.25 8.24
N VAL A 147 4.26 -6.67 7.37
CA VAL A 147 2.95 -7.26 7.73
C VAL A 147 2.98 -8.77 7.51
N ASP A 148 3.52 -9.18 6.38
CA ASP A 148 3.69 -10.57 5.98
C ASP A 148 4.95 -10.73 5.13
N TRP A 149 5.23 -11.94 4.72
CA TRP A 149 6.30 -12.26 3.79
C TRP A 149 5.94 -13.49 2.97
N GLY A 150 6.53 -13.61 1.80
CA GLY A 150 6.34 -14.74 0.92
C GLY A 150 7.47 -14.87 -0.08
N ASP A 151 7.46 -15.96 -0.82
CA ASP A 151 8.44 -16.25 -1.85
C ASP A 151 7.79 -16.18 -3.23
N THR A 152 8.50 -15.58 -4.19
CA THR A 152 8.17 -15.75 -5.60
C THR A 152 8.85 -17.01 -6.10
N SER A 153 8.07 -17.97 -6.57
CA SER A 153 8.57 -19.27 -7.03
C SER A 153 7.84 -19.79 -8.26
N ILE A 154 8.36 -20.89 -8.82
CA ILE A 154 7.78 -21.55 -9.98
C ILE A 154 6.62 -22.43 -9.54
N ILE A 155 5.45 -22.21 -10.12
CA ILE A 155 4.26 -23.08 -9.99
C ILE A 155 4.05 -23.77 -11.31
N TYR A 156 3.88 -25.07 -11.31
CA TYR A 156 3.60 -25.85 -12.52
C TYR A 156 2.58 -26.98 -12.26
N ASN A 157 1.94 -27.43 -13.33
CA ASN A 157 1.03 -28.59 -13.27
C ASN A 157 1.83 -29.85 -13.63
N PRO A 158 2.11 -30.77 -12.69
CA PRO A 158 2.92 -31.95 -12.94
C PRO A 158 2.29 -32.94 -13.94
N GLU A 159 0.98 -32.93 -14.11
CA GLU A 159 0.30 -33.76 -15.11
C GLU A 159 0.57 -33.31 -16.55
N LYS A 160 0.95 -32.03 -16.74
CA LYS A 160 1.21 -31.44 -18.06
C LYS A 160 2.69 -31.30 -18.36
N VAL A 161 3.52 -31.23 -17.33
CA VAL A 161 4.98 -31.05 -17.43
C VAL A 161 5.68 -32.06 -16.53
N ASP A 162 5.42 -33.33 -16.77
CA ASP A 162 5.91 -34.50 -16.02
C ASP A 162 7.42 -34.69 -16.09
N TRP A 163 8.07 -33.98 -16.99
CA TRP A 163 9.52 -33.97 -17.17
C TRP A 163 10.29 -33.03 -16.25
N ILE A 164 9.60 -32.19 -15.47
CA ILE A 164 10.23 -31.32 -14.45
C ILE A 164 10.48 -32.15 -13.19
N ASP A 165 11.75 -32.24 -12.80
CA ASP A 165 12.12 -32.78 -11.49
C ASP A 165 11.94 -31.64 -10.45
N PRO A 166 11.00 -31.78 -9.48
CA PRO A 166 10.77 -30.75 -8.46
C PRO A 166 11.98 -30.47 -7.59
N ASN A 167 12.90 -31.42 -7.44
CA ASN A 167 14.11 -31.24 -6.62
C ASN A 167 15.19 -30.40 -7.35
N ASN A 168 15.08 -30.28 -8.67
CA ASN A 168 16.04 -29.56 -9.51
C ASN A 168 15.36 -28.44 -10.32
N ALA A 169 14.12 -28.12 -10.04
CA ALA A 169 13.43 -27.01 -10.70
C ALA A 169 14.12 -25.69 -10.36
N SER A 170 14.43 -24.91 -11.38
CA SER A 170 15.08 -23.61 -11.24
C SER A 170 14.48 -22.59 -12.22
N TRP A 171 14.79 -21.32 -12.05
CA TRP A 171 14.37 -20.24 -12.96
C TRP A 171 14.90 -20.43 -14.39
N GLU A 172 15.90 -21.33 -14.61
CA GLU A 172 16.38 -21.71 -15.94
C GLU A 172 15.29 -22.34 -16.83
N LEU A 173 14.20 -22.84 -16.22
CA LEU A 173 13.01 -23.29 -16.95
C LEU A 173 12.40 -22.22 -17.85
N LEU A 174 12.65 -20.94 -17.59
CA LEU A 174 12.23 -19.84 -18.47
C LEU A 174 12.86 -19.92 -19.86
N TRP A 175 14.03 -20.56 -19.98
CA TRP A 175 14.78 -20.71 -21.22
C TRP A 175 14.60 -22.10 -21.88
N ASP A 176 13.85 -23.00 -21.24
CA ASP A 176 13.61 -24.34 -21.78
C ASP A 176 12.66 -24.25 -22.99
N GLU A 177 13.13 -24.72 -24.15
CA GLU A 177 12.36 -24.72 -25.39
C GLU A 177 11.00 -25.43 -25.29
N ARG A 178 10.88 -26.41 -24.38
CA ARG A 178 9.63 -27.14 -24.11
C ARG A 178 8.58 -26.24 -23.46
N MET A 179 9.00 -25.15 -22.81
CA MET A 179 8.14 -24.17 -22.15
C MET A 179 7.69 -23.04 -23.06
N LYS A 180 8.21 -22.96 -24.28
CA LYS A 180 7.89 -21.89 -25.23
C LYS A 180 6.38 -21.73 -25.45
N GLY A 181 5.84 -20.57 -25.11
CA GLY A 181 4.42 -20.26 -25.20
C GLY A 181 3.53 -20.98 -24.18
N LYS A 182 4.12 -21.59 -23.13
CA LYS A 182 3.38 -22.37 -22.12
C LYS A 182 3.57 -21.87 -20.69
N PHE A 183 4.22 -20.74 -20.49
CA PHE A 183 4.37 -20.14 -19.16
C PHE A 183 3.83 -18.73 -19.13
N ALA A 184 3.50 -18.28 -17.95
CA ALA A 184 3.22 -16.88 -17.62
C ALA A 184 4.20 -16.43 -16.54
N ILE A 185 4.46 -15.14 -16.49
CA ILE A 185 5.24 -14.51 -15.45
C ILE A 185 4.37 -13.42 -14.78
N LEU A 186 4.72 -13.04 -13.56
CA LEU A 186 4.01 -11.97 -12.87
C LEU A 186 4.04 -10.67 -13.70
N ASP A 187 2.91 -9.98 -13.76
CA ASP A 187 2.81 -8.65 -14.34
C ASP A 187 3.33 -7.59 -13.37
N SER A 188 4.59 -7.75 -13.03
CA SER A 188 5.36 -6.88 -12.15
C SER A 188 6.76 -6.74 -12.72
N ALA A 189 7.15 -5.51 -13.04
CA ALA A 189 8.45 -5.24 -13.62
C ALA A 189 9.59 -5.65 -12.69
N ALA A 190 9.47 -5.39 -11.39
CA ALA A 190 10.48 -5.74 -10.39
C ALA A 190 10.61 -7.25 -10.22
N ASP A 191 9.50 -7.96 -9.97
CA ASP A 191 9.53 -9.41 -9.73
C ASP A 191 10.00 -10.16 -10.97
N SER A 192 9.51 -9.77 -12.15
CA SER A 192 9.97 -10.37 -13.41
C SER A 192 11.46 -10.16 -13.64
N TRP A 193 11.98 -8.96 -13.36
CA TRP A 193 13.38 -8.65 -13.47
C TRP A 193 14.23 -9.53 -12.55
N TYR A 194 13.84 -9.70 -11.29
CA TYR A 194 14.54 -10.57 -10.36
C TYR A 194 14.54 -12.03 -10.81
N CYS A 195 13.41 -12.55 -11.30
CA CYS A 195 13.34 -13.92 -11.84
C CYS A 195 14.31 -14.13 -13.00
N TYR A 196 14.37 -13.19 -13.96
CA TYR A 196 15.31 -13.26 -15.08
C TYR A 196 16.76 -13.11 -14.63
N ALA A 197 17.06 -12.21 -13.71
CA ALA A 197 18.40 -12.03 -13.19
C ALA A 197 18.92 -13.31 -12.52
N ILE A 198 18.10 -13.95 -11.68
CA ILE A 198 18.43 -15.23 -11.05
C ILE A 198 18.64 -16.33 -12.10
N ALA A 199 17.74 -16.42 -13.09
CA ALA A 199 17.86 -17.39 -14.19
C ALA A 199 19.16 -17.23 -15.01
N LEU A 200 19.68 -16.00 -15.08
CA LEU A 200 20.95 -15.67 -15.72
C LEU A 200 22.18 -15.83 -14.79
N GLY A 201 21.96 -16.27 -13.54
CA GLY A 201 23.01 -16.51 -12.57
C GLY A 201 23.51 -15.26 -11.83
N TYR A 202 22.78 -14.16 -11.90
CA TYR A 202 23.12 -12.96 -11.13
C TYR A 202 22.75 -13.10 -9.66
N ASP A 203 23.60 -12.59 -8.79
CA ASP A 203 23.32 -12.47 -7.36
C ASP A 203 22.50 -11.18 -7.11
N VAL A 204 21.18 -11.34 -7.08
CA VAL A 204 20.25 -10.20 -6.92
C VAL A 204 20.44 -9.43 -5.63
N LYS A 205 21.06 -10.03 -4.60
CA LYS A 205 21.40 -9.34 -3.34
C LYS A 205 22.49 -8.28 -3.49
N LYS A 206 23.22 -8.32 -4.59
CA LYS A 206 24.29 -7.37 -4.94
C LYS A 206 23.92 -6.40 -6.04
N MET A 207 22.69 -6.49 -6.51
CA MET A 207 22.18 -5.60 -7.55
C MET A 207 21.47 -4.42 -6.84
N GLU A 208 22.13 -3.27 -6.79
CA GLU A 208 21.59 -2.00 -6.32
C GLU A 208 20.90 -1.23 -7.46
#